data_9b7a028ea2710de0d16f2307cc0981ee
#
_entry.id   9b7a028ea2710de0d16f2307cc0981ee
#
_cell.length_a   1.000
_cell.length_b   1.000
_cell.length_c   1.000
_cell.angle_alpha   90.00
_cell.angle_beta   90.00
_cell.angle_gamma   90.00
#
_symmetry.space_group_name_H-M   'P 1'
#
loop_
_entity.id
_entity.type
_entity.pdbx_description
1 polymer ?
#
loop_
_entity_poly.entity_id
_entity_poly.type
_entity_poly.pdbx_seq_one_letter_code
_entity_poly.pdbx_strand_id
1 'polypeptide(L)'
;MRIKLFSNYLPLLCLTACVWVSCSQNREKKSGKKDHTPVMRLTTTTIEVPQSYVADVQAVQFVEVKPKVEGFVEAVLVDEGEHVKKGQVLFKLSSAELYEEVKEAQANHKQAQAELKMAEVEVDRIKRLVEKDIISPIRLEQAMAEADVARLQVQQAKSRLQRAETNFSYTTITAPFEGYVDRIPFKVGSLVTPSSLLTSLTDVSDMFAYFKINEKEYLEYKRTQLSGIDQPEYNNLELILSDQSTYRYKGKVETVEGDFERGTGSIAFRARFANPERLLRHG
;
A
#
# COMPACT_ATOMS: atom_id res chain seq x y z
N MET A 1 -71.45 -38.88 -18.19
CA MET A 1 -72.41 -39.96 -17.91
C MET A 1 -73.45 -39.41 -16.97
N ARG A 2 -74.69 -39.22 -17.58
CA ARG A 2 -76.06 -39.43 -17.06
C ARG A 2 -76.41 -38.72 -15.72
N ILE A 3 -77.32 -37.67 -15.79
CA ILE A 3 -78.77 -37.67 -15.95
C ILE A 3 -79.43 -38.06 -14.60
N LYS A 4 -80.30 -37.22 -14.04
CA LYS A 4 -81.76 -36.88 -14.23
C LYS A 4 -82.16 -35.98 -13.06
N LEU A 5 -82.87 -34.89 -13.26
CA LEU A 5 -84.26 -34.62 -13.60
C LEU A 5 -85.29 -35.20 -12.61
N PHE A 6 -86.08 -34.32 -12.05
CA PHE A 6 -87.57 -34.35 -12.00
C PHE A 6 -88.01 -33.34 -10.93
N SER A 7 -88.66 -32.26 -11.24
CA SER A 7 -90.00 -32.05 -11.77
C SER A 7 -91.08 -32.18 -10.72
N ASN A 8 -91.75 -31.16 -10.58
CA ASN A 8 -93.20 -30.97 -10.64
C ASN A 8 -93.96 -30.36 -9.43
N TYR A 9 -94.65 -29.38 -9.80
CA TYR A 9 -96.10 -28.96 -9.72
C TYR A 9 -96.50 -28.26 -8.41
N LEU A 10 -96.91 -26.95 -8.52
CA LEU A 10 -98.20 -26.35 -8.78
C LEU A 10 -99.38 -27.08 -8.05
N PRO A 11 -100.39 -26.43 -7.48
CA PRO A 11 -100.94 -25.07 -7.74
C PRO A 11 -101.58 -24.34 -6.51
N LEU A 12 -101.77 -23.10 -6.74
CA LEU A 12 -103.08 -22.38 -6.84
C LEU A 12 -103.93 -22.13 -5.57
N LEU A 13 -104.25 -20.85 -5.45
CA LEU A 13 -105.51 -20.22 -5.05
C LEU A 13 -105.78 -19.90 -3.58
N CYS A 14 -106.00 -18.72 -3.35
CA CYS A 14 -107.05 -17.94 -2.71
C CYS A 14 -106.49 -16.75 -1.94
N LEU A 15 -106.63 -15.64 -2.43
CA LEU A 15 -107.69 -14.61 -2.48
C LEU A 15 -108.10 -14.04 -1.15
N THR A 16 -107.84 -12.71 -1.04
CA THR A 16 -108.56 -11.72 -0.25
C THR A 16 -108.33 -11.66 1.26
N ALA A 17 -107.75 -10.59 1.70
CA ALA A 17 -108.41 -9.59 2.54
C ALA A 17 -107.46 -8.43 2.92
N CYS A 18 -107.95 -7.23 2.58
CA CYS A 18 -107.44 -5.95 3.01
C CYS A 18 -107.43 -5.81 4.52
N VAL A 19 -106.45 -5.24 5.16
CA VAL A 19 -106.67 -4.32 6.27
C VAL A 19 -105.43 -3.40 6.36
N TRP A 20 -105.76 -2.16 6.37
CA TRP A 20 -104.85 -1.05 6.58
C TRP A 20 -104.21 -1.08 7.97
N VAL A 21 -102.85 -1.04 8.04
CA VAL A 21 -102.12 -0.59 9.21
C VAL A 21 -101.11 0.42 8.78
N SER A 22 -101.30 1.65 9.25
CA SER A 22 -100.50 2.81 9.11
C SER A 22 -99.14 2.52 9.76
N CYS A 23 -98.05 2.49 8.97
CA CYS A 23 -96.69 2.42 9.48
C CYS A 23 -96.20 3.84 9.79
N SER A 24 -96.07 4.12 11.06
CA SER A 24 -95.25 5.26 11.57
C SER A 24 -93.78 5.01 11.19
N GLN A 25 -93.32 5.79 10.22
CA GLN A 25 -91.90 5.81 9.88
C GLN A 25 -91.10 6.45 11.03
N ASN A 26 -90.59 5.60 11.89
CA ASN A 26 -89.52 6.02 12.80
C ASN A 26 -88.22 6.19 12.00
N ARG A 27 -87.96 7.43 11.54
CA ARG A 27 -86.69 7.77 10.95
C ARG A 27 -85.65 7.76 12.06
N GLU A 28 -85.06 6.61 12.25
CA GLU A 28 -83.72 6.60 12.92
C GLU A 28 -82.79 7.50 12.11
N LYS A 29 -82.49 8.65 12.68
CA LYS A 29 -81.32 9.42 12.26
C LYS A 29 -80.11 8.51 12.42
N LYS A 30 -79.68 7.86 11.32
CA LYS A 30 -78.31 7.35 11.28
C LYS A 30 -77.38 8.52 11.57
N SER A 31 -76.96 8.60 12.83
CA SER A 31 -75.86 9.42 13.23
C SER A 31 -74.69 8.95 12.37
N GLY A 32 -74.35 9.72 11.37
CA GLY A 32 -73.19 9.46 10.53
C GLY A 32 -71.97 9.37 11.46
N LYS A 33 -71.54 8.15 11.67
CA LYS A 33 -70.22 7.93 12.26
C LYS A 33 -69.26 8.70 11.35
N LYS A 34 -68.78 9.86 11.85
CA LYS A 34 -67.70 10.56 11.17
C LYS A 34 -66.54 9.59 11.23
N ASP A 35 -66.28 8.91 10.11
CA ASP A 35 -65.06 8.16 9.95
C ASP A 35 -63.89 9.15 10.09
N HIS A 36 -63.30 9.17 11.27
CA HIS A 36 -62.09 9.93 11.54
C HIS A 36 -60.97 9.21 10.82
N THR A 37 -60.64 9.66 9.64
CA THR A 37 -59.44 9.22 8.95
C THR A 37 -58.24 9.71 9.80
N PRO A 38 -57.42 8.78 10.32
CA PRO A 38 -56.27 9.19 11.06
C PRO A 38 -55.31 9.96 10.16
N VAL A 39 -55.10 11.21 10.47
CA VAL A 39 -54.10 12.06 9.77
C VAL A 39 -52.86 12.20 10.64
N MET A 40 -51.72 11.91 10.05
CA MET A 40 -50.44 12.13 10.67
C MET A 40 -49.86 13.48 10.21
N ARG A 41 -49.45 14.30 11.15
CA ARG A 41 -48.77 15.54 10.82
C ARG A 41 -47.33 15.18 10.41
N LEU A 42 -46.99 15.42 9.15
CA LEU A 42 -45.63 15.26 8.68
C LEU A 42 -44.75 16.35 9.30
N THR A 43 -43.74 15.94 10.05
CA THR A 43 -42.69 16.80 10.53
C THR A 43 -41.41 16.47 9.76
N THR A 44 -40.74 17.49 9.26
CA THR A 44 -39.41 17.31 8.65
C THR A 44 -38.40 17.09 9.76
N THR A 45 -37.72 15.97 9.71
CA THR A 45 -36.59 15.67 10.59
C THR A 45 -35.34 15.56 9.70
N THR A 46 -34.28 16.25 10.07
CA THR A 46 -32.99 16.07 9.41
C THR A 46 -32.42 14.73 9.87
N ILE A 47 -32.18 13.84 8.95
CA ILE A 47 -31.48 12.57 9.18
C ILE A 47 -30.15 12.64 8.48
N GLU A 48 -29.10 12.28 9.20
CA GLU A 48 -27.80 12.04 8.59
C GLU A 48 -27.82 10.63 7.97
N VAL A 49 -27.59 10.58 6.67
CA VAL A 49 -27.47 9.29 5.95
C VAL A 49 -25.97 9.03 5.76
N PRO A 50 -25.40 8.04 6.45
CA PRO A 50 -24.00 7.73 6.26
C PRO A 50 -23.76 7.24 4.83
N GLN A 51 -22.76 7.81 4.17
CA GLN A 51 -22.27 7.30 2.90
C GLN A 51 -21.17 6.26 3.19
N SER A 52 -21.28 5.10 2.56
CA SER A 52 -20.30 4.03 2.71
C SER A 52 -19.65 3.69 1.37
N TYR A 53 -18.33 3.51 1.40
CA TYR A 53 -17.52 3.17 0.25
C TYR A 53 -16.72 1.90 0.55
N VAL A 54 -16.53 1.07 -0.47
CA VAL A 54 -15.61 -0.06 -0.35
C VAL A 54 -14.18 0.50 -0.37
N ALA A 55 -13.41 0.14 0.64
CA ALA A 55 -12.04 0.56 0.77
C ALA A 55 -11.08 -0.64 0.68
N ASP A 56 -9.97 -0.44 -0.03
CA ASP A 56 -8.83 -1.34 -0.05
C ASP A 56 -7.83 -0.89 1.02
N VAL A 57 -7.49 -1.78 1.95
CA VAL A 57 -6.63 -1.45 3.10
C VAL A 57 -5.22 -1.92 2.82
N GLN A 58 -4.29 -0.97 2.72
CA GLN A 58 -2.89 -1.22 2.42
C GLN A 58 -1.98 -0.71 3.53
N ALA A 59 -0.87 -1.41 3.77
CA ALA A 59 0.16 -0.95 4.68
C ALA A 59 0.86 0.31 4.15
N VAL A 60 1.35 1.16 5.05
CA VAL A 60 2.10 2.37 4.67
C VAL A 60 3.36 2.03 3.88
N GLN A 61 4.04 0.96 4.26
CA GLN A 61 5.19 0.44 3.51
C GLN A 61 5.05 -1.07 3.33
N PHE A 62 5.21 -1.48 2.08
CA PHE A 62 5.28 -2.88 1.67
C PHE A 62 6.40 -3.03 0.65
N VAL A 63 7.33 -3.95 0.89
CA VAL A 63 8.47 -4.20 -0.01
C VAL A 63 8.71 -5.69 -0.15
N GLU A 64 8.87 -6.13 -1.38
CA GLU A 64 9.41 -7.44 -1.72
C GLU A 64 10.93 -7.44 -1.54
N VAL A 65 11.43 -8.28 -0.65
CA VAL A 65 12.86 -8.43 -0.40
C VAL A 65 13.43 -9.44 -1.37
N LYS A 66 14.26 -8.94 -2.30
CA LYS A 66 14.93 -9.75 -3.32
C LYS A 66 16.45 -9.59 -3.19
N PRO A 67 17.25 -10.62 -3.45
CA PRO A 67 18.71 -10.50 -3.46
C PRO A 67 19.15 -9.67 -4.67
N LYS A 68 20.27 -8.97 -4.56
CA LYS A 68 20.87 -8.23 -5.68
C LYS A 68 21.93 -9.05 -6.41
N VAL A 69 22.41 -10.14 -5.78
CA VAL A 69 23.40 -11.07 -6.32
C VAL A 69 22.89 -12.49 -6.21
N GLU A 70 23.37 -13.34 -7.09
CA GLU A 70 23.12 -14.77 -7.04
C GLU A 70 23.98 -15.44 -5.95
N GLY A 71 23.42 -16.44 -5.27
CA GLY A 71 24.16 -17.21 -4.27
C GLY A 71 23.27 -18.23 -3.56
N PHE A 72 23.90 -19.09 -2.76
CA PHE A 72 23.17 -20.02 -1.91
C PHE A 72 22.81 -19.35 -0.57
N VAL A 73 21.63 -19.62 -0.05
CA VAL A 73 21.24 -19.17 1.29
C VAL A 73 22.10 -19.90 2.32
N GLU A 74 23.01 -19.19 2.95
CA GLU A 74 23.88 -19.69 4.02
C GLU A 74 23.17 -19.70 5.37
N ALA A 75 22.45 -18.63 5.67
CA ALA A 75 21.68 -18.50 6.91
C ALA A 75 20.42 -17.67 6.70
N VAL A 76 19.35 -18.07 7.40
CA VAL A 76 18.12 -17.31 7.59
C VAL A 76 18.12 -16.91 9.07
N LEU A 77 18.12 -15.61 9.36
CA LEU A 77 18.33 -15.05 10.70
C LEU A 77 17.05 -14.48 11.33
N VAL A 78 15.92 -14.71 10.67
CA VAL A 78 14.59 -14.23 11.09
C VAL A 78 13.56 -15.33 10.85
N ASP A 79 12.42 -15.25 11.54
CA ASP A 79 11.32 -16.18 11.32
C ASP A 79 10.11 -15.48 10.67
N GLU A 80 9.21 -16.30 10.11
CA GLU A 80 7.95 -15.82 9.53
C GLU A 80 7.08 -15.17 10.62
N GLY A 81 6.57 -13.96 10.36
CA GLY A 81 5.80 -13.18 11.32
C GLY A 81 6.64 -12.43 12.36
N GLU A 82 7.97 -12.55 12.33
CA GLU A 82 8.85 -11.83 13.25
C GLU A 82 8.85 -10.33 12.93
N HIS A 83 8.89 -9.53 14.00
CA HIS A 83 9.07 -8.08 13.91
C HIS A 83 10.55 -7.73 13.85
N VAL A 84 10.98 -7.08 12.79
CA VAL A 84 12.37 -6.71 12.54
C VAL A 84 12.58 -5.20 12.51
N LYS A 85 13.77 -4.76 12.91
CA LYS A 85 14.15 -3.35 12.88
C LYS A 85 14.85 -3.02 11.57
N LYS A 86 14.82 -1.74 11.17
CA LYS A 86 15.59 -1.23 10.04
C LYS A 86 17.07 -1.59 10.19
N GLY A 87 17.67 -2.18 9.14
CA GLY A 87 19.08 -2.61 9.12
C GLY A 87 19.34 -3.98 9.76
N GLN A 88 18.33 -4.62 10.36
CA GLN A 88 18.47 -5.99 10.87
C GLN A 88 18.76 -6.96 9.72
N VAL A 89 19.74 -7.85 9.92
CA VAL A 89 20.10 -8.86 8.93
C VAL A 89 19.01 -9.93 8.87
N LEU A 90 18.48 -10.16 7.67
CA LEU A 90 17.43 -11.14 7.41
C LEU A 90 18.03 -12.45 6.86
N PHE A 91 18.89 -12.32 5.85
CA PHE A 91 19.52 -13.43 5.16
C PHE A 91 20.99 -13.20 4.96
N LYS A 92 21.76 -14.28 4.96
CA LYS A 92 23.14 -14.32 4.46
C LYS A 92 23.22 -15.26 3.29
N LEU A 93 23.84 -14.80 2.23
CA LEU A 93 24.17 -15.62 1.07
C LEU A 93 25.62 -16.05 1.12
N SER A 94 25.91 -17.31 0.80
CA SER A 94 27.26 -17.80 0.56
C SER A 94 27.78 -17.24 -0.76
N SER A 95 28.96 -16.65 -0.73
CA SER A 95 29.58 -16.01 -1.89
C SER A 95 31.08 -16.02 -1.78
N ALA A 96 31.67 -17.22 -1.71
CA ALA A 96 33.11 -17.40 -1.71
C ALA A 96 33.77 -16.68 -2.90
N GLU A 97 33.12 -16.74 -4.08
CA GLU A 97 33.59 -16.07 -5.30
C GLU A 97 33.70 -14.54 -5.13
N LEU A 98 32.64 -13.89 -4.61
CA LEU A 98 32.65 -12.44 -4.40
C LEU A 98 33.68 -12.01 -3.33
N TYR A 99 33.90 -12.86 -2.34
CA TYR A 99 34.95 -12.61 -1.35
C TYR A 99 36.36 -12.67 -1.95
N GLU A 100 36.65 -13.66 -2.81
CA GLU A 100 37.91 -13.74 -3.53
C GLU A 100 38.09 -12.58 -4.52
N GLU A 101 37.02 -12.11 -5.19
CA GLU A 101 37.03 -10.91 -6.03
C GLU A 101 37.47 -9.67 -5.24
N VAL A 102 36.96 -9.49 -4.02
CA VAL A 102 37.38 -8.39 -3.12
C VAL A 102 38.87 -8.49 -2.81
N LYS A 103 39.37 -9.69 -2.47
CA LYS A 103 40.81 -9.91 -2.19
C LYS A 103 41.68 -9.58 -3.39
N GLU A 104 41.30 -10.04 -4.57
CA GLU A 104 42.02 -9.73 -5.80
C GLU A 104 42.07 -8.22 -6.06
N ALA A 105 40.90 -7.55 -6.00
CA ALA A 105 40.82 -6.09 -6.17
C ALA A 105 41.65 -5.34 -5.14
N GLN A 106 41.70 -5.82 -3.88
CA GLN A 106 42.51 -5.26 -2.83
C GLN A 106 43.99 -5.40 -3.12
N ALA A 107 44.46 -6.58 -3.61
CA ALA A 107 45.82 -6.80 -4.02
C ALA A 107 46.26 -5.87 -5.16
N ASN A 108 45.40 -5.74 -6.18
CA ASN A 108 45.63 -4.84 -7.32
C ASN A 108 45.71 -3.37 -6.88
N HIS A 109 44.84 -2.95 -5.95
CA HIS A 109 44.94 -1.59 -5.39
C HIS A 109 46.23 -1.35 -4.63
N LYS A 110 46.69 -2.31 -3.82
CA LYS A 110 47.98 -2.22 -3.11
C LYS A 110 49.16 -2.18 -4.09
N GLN A 111 49.10 -2.94 -5.17
CA GLN A 111 50.13 -2.91 -6.24
C GLN A 111 50.21 -1.52 -6.85
N ALA A 112 49.08 -0.95 -7.30
CA ALA A 112 49.05 0.39 -7.88
C ALA A 112 49.59 1.46 -6.92
N GLN A 113 49.29 1.33 -5.63
CA GLN A 113 49.86 2.24 -4.59
C GLN A 113 51.39 2.14 -4.49
N ALA A 114 51.95 0.95 -4.60
CA ALA A 114 53.38 0.75 -4.60
C ALA A 114 54.06 1.35 -5.85
N GLU A 115 53.43 1.19 -7.01
CA GLU A 115 53.87 1.78 -8.29
C GLU A 115 53.84 3.32 -8.21
N LEU A 116 52.79 3.94 -7.67
CA LEU A 116 52.72 5.38 -7.43
C LEU A 116 53.86 5.83 -6.51
N LYS A 117 54.10 5.09 -5.42
CA LYS A 117 55.16 5.41 -4.47
C LYS A 117 56.54 5.40 -5.13
N MET A 118 56.81 4.44 -6.02
CA MET A 118 58.04 4.41 -6.81
C MET A 118 58.17 5.65 -7.71
N ALA A 119 57.08 6.01 -8.42
CA ALA A 119 57.08 7.21 -9.27
C ALA A 119 57.30 8.50 -8.47
N GLU A 120 56.68 8.64 -7.29
CA GLU A 120 56.89 9.79 -6.41
C GLU A 120 58.32 9.91 -5.91
N VAL A 121 58.98 8.80 -5.55
CA VAL A 121 60.40 8.76 -5.17
C VAL A 121 61.25 9.18 -6.34
N GLU A 122 60.90 8.78 -7.59
CA GLU A 122 61.66 9.17 -8.76
C GLU A 122 61.50 10.67 -9.03
N VAL A 123 60.31 11.24 -8.93
CA VAL A 123 60.06 12.70 -9.01
C VAL A 123 60.96 13.44 -8.00
N ASP A 124 61.01 13.01 -6.73
CA ASP A 124 61.83 13.63 -5.71
C ASP A 124 63.32 13.54 -6.02
N ARG A 125 63.78 12.42 -6.58
CA ARG A 125 65.14 12.25 -7.05
C ARG A 125 65.50 13.20 -8.18
N ILE A 126 64.69 13.24 -9.23
CA ILE A 126 64.86 14.10 -10.39
C ILE A 126 64.83 15.57 -9.99
N LYS A 127 63.87 15.98 -9.16
CA LYS A 127 63.74 17.33 -8.65
C LYS A 127 65.04 17.83 -8.00
N ARG A 128 65.68 17.02 -7.12
CA ARG A 128 66.96 17.36 -6.48
C ARG A 128 68.12 17.49 -7.48
N LEU A 129 68.11 16.77 -8.60
CA LEU A 129 69.12 16.86 -9.65
C LEU A 129 68.92 18.11 -10.51
N VAL A 130 67.69 18.51 -10.81
CA VAL A 130 67.37 19.74 -11.50
C VAL A 130 67.74 20.96 -10.64
N GLU A 131 67.44 20.94 -9.35
CA GLU A 131 67.80 22.02 -8.39
C GLU A 131 69.33 22.26 -8.32
N LYS A 132 70.13 21.24 -8.68
CA LYS A 132 71.60 21.33 -8.74
C LYS A 132 72.13 21.58 -10.17
N ASP A 133 71.27 21.93 -11.11
CA ASP A 133 71.58 22.12 -12.52
C ASP A 133 72.31 20.94 -13.21
N ILE A 134 72.07 19.71 -12.72
CA ILE A 134 72.72 18.50 -13.26
C ILE A 134 71.96 17.96 -14.47
N ILE A 135 70.63 18.13 -14.49
CA ILE A 135 69.76 17.63 -15.56
C ILE A 135 68.74 18.67 -15.99
N SER A 136 68.22 18.54 -17.24
CA SER A 136 67.21 19.46 -17.80
C SER A 136 65.86 19.43 -17.06
N PRO A 137 65.19 20.59 -16.86
CA PRO A 137 63.85 20.68 -16.27
C PRO A 137 62.80 19.82 -16.99
N ILE A 138 62.94 19.57 -18.27
CA ILE A 138 62.04 18.71 -19.07
C ILE A 138 61.94 17.29 -18.46
N ARG A 139 63.05 16.79 -17.83
CA ARG A 139 63.05 15.51 -17.20
C ARG A 139 62.18 15.47 -15.93
N LEU A 140 62.08 16.60 -15.25
CA LEU A 140 61.18 16.71 -14.09
C LEU A 140 59.69 16.67 -14.54
N GLU A 141 59.36 17.41 -15.62
CA GLU A 141 58.01 17.38 -16.19
C GLU A 141 57.61 15.96 -16.64
N GLN A 142 58.55 15.23 -17.27
CA GLN A 142 58.30 13.83 -17.65
C GLN A 142 58.05 12.93 -16.40
N ALA A 143 58.91 13.04 -15.38
CA ALA A 143 58.73 12.24 -14.14
C ALA A 143 57.42 12.59 -13.43
N MET A 144 57.01 13.86 -13.40
CA MET A 144 55.73 14.28 -12.83
C MET A 144 54.55 13.72 -13.65
N ALA A 145 54.62 13.73 -14.97
CA ALA A 145 53.58 13.11 -15.79
C ALA A 145 53.46 11.60 -15.58
N GLU A 146 54.58 10.89 -15.40
CA GLU A 146 54.59 9.47 -15.07
C GLU A 146 53.97 9.21 -13.65
N ALA A 147 54.24 10.04 -12.66
CA ALA A 147 53.63 9.97 -11.34
C ALA A 147 52.10 10.26 -11.41
N ASP A 148 51.66 11.19 -12.26
CA ASP A 148 50.22 11.45 -12.47
C ASP A 148 49.53 10.25 -13.10
N VAL A 149 50.14 9.57 -14.08
CA VAL A 149 49.63 8.31 -14.64
C VAL A 149 49.51 7.27 -13.55
N ALA A 150 50.53 7.05 -12.71
CA ALA A 150 50.46 6.10 -11.62
C ALA A 150 49.34 6.47 -10.60
N ARG A 151 49.13 7.76 -10.34
CA ARG A 151 48.06 8.23 -9.47
C ARG A 151 46.67 7.89 -10.02
N LEU A 152 46.47 8.04 -11.32
CA LEU A 152 45.24 7.64 -11.99
C LEU A 152 45.03 6.12 -11.95
N GLN A 153 46.11 5.34 -12.04
CA GLN A 153 46.01 3.87 -11.87
C GLN A 153 45.57 3.47 -10.46
N VAL A 154 46.06 4.15 -9.42
CA VAL A 154 45.58 3.96 -8.03
C VAL A 154 44.10 4.28 -7.94
N GLN A 155 43.65 5.37 -8.51
CA GLN A 155 42.23 5.75 -8.52
C GLN A 155 41.37 4.71 -9.23
N GLN A 156 41.83 4.20 -10.37
CA GLN A 156 41.14 3.12 -11.10
C GLN A 156 41.04 1.84 -10.26
N ALA A 157 42.16 1.40 -9.66
CA ALA A 157 42.20 0.21 -8.84
C ALA A 157 41.29 0.35 -7.59
N LYS A 158 41.27 1.55 -6.95
CA LYS A 158 40.36 1.88 -5.85
C LYS A 158 38.89 1.76 -6.26
N SER A 159 38.53 2.26 -7.43
CA SER A 159 37.16 2.15 -7.92
C SER A 159 36.73 0.70 -8.18
N ARG A 160 37.67 -0.15 -8.64
CA ARG A 160 37.42 -1.60 -8.80
C ARG A 160 37.22 -2.28 -7.44
N LEU A 161 38.06 -1.98 -6.45
CA LEU A 161 37.93 -2.49 -5.11
C LEU A 161 36.56 -2.10 -4.50
N GLN A 162 36.19 -0.84 -4.59
CA GLN A 162 34.91 -0.37 -4.06
C GLN A 162 33.70 -1.06 -4.72
N ARG A 163 33.79 -1.37 -6.03
CA ARG A 163 32.76 -2.14 -6.72
C ARG A 163 32.67 -3.57 -6.19
N ALA A 164 33.80 -4.25 -6.02
CA ALA A 164 33.85 -5.61 -5.47
C ALA A 164 33.30 -5.65 -4.03
N GLU A 165 33.70 -4.72 -3.17
CA GLU A 165 33.17 -4.57 -1.80
C GLU A 165 31.65 -4.33 -1.79
N THR A 166 31.13 -3.51 -2.71
CA THR A 166 29.70 -3.25 -2.83
C THR A 166 28.95 -4.51 -3.24
N ASN A 167 29.45 -5.25 -4.22
CA ASN A 167 28.86 -6.53 -4.63
C ASN A 167 28.86 -7.53 -3.48
N PHE A 168 29.97 -7.64 -2.78
CA PHE A 168 30.07 -8.50 -1.58
C PHE A 168 29.09 -8.08 -0.49
N SER A 169 28.87 -6.78 -0.27
CA SER A 169 27.92 -6.31 0.73
C SER A 169 26.48 -6.76 0.44
N TYR A 170 26.13 -7.01 -0.82
CA TYR A 170 24.80 -7.49 -1.22
C TYR A 170 24.54 -8.95 -0.84
N THR A 171 25.54 -9.68 -0.34
CA THR A 171 25.36 -11.04 0.20
C THR A 171 24.68 -11.01 1.56
N THR A 172 24.74 -9.88 2.27
CA THR A 172 24.05 -9.67 3.53
C THR A 172 22.79 -8.86 3.26
N ILE A 173 21.64 -9.50 3.37
CA ILE A 173 20.34 -8.89 3.07
C ILE A 173 19.76 -8.38 4.37
N THR A 174 19.48 -7.07 4.42
CA THR A 174 18.97 -6.38 5.61
C THR A 174 17.60 -5.78 5.36
N ALA A 175 16.82 -5.57 6.45
CA ALA A 175 15.54 -4.91 6.41
C ALA A 175 15.68 -3.42 6.03
N PRO A 176 15.00 -2.92 4.99
CA PRO A 176 15.06 -1.51 4.58
C PRO A 176 14.33 -0.57 5.55
N PHE A 177 13.35 -1.05 6.26
CA PHE A 177 12.59 -0.36 7.30
C PHE A 177 12.16 -1.32 8.40
N GLU A 178 11.55 -0.82 9.45
CA GLU A 178 11.00 -1.60 10.56
C GLU A 178 9.63 -2.15 10.17
N GLY A 179 9.41 -3.47 10.40
CA GLY A 179 8.16 -4.10 10.01
C GLY A 179 8.12 -5.59 10.32
N TYR A 180 7.14 -6.27 9.76
CA TYR A 180 6.93 -7.70 9.91
C TYR A 180 7.39 -8.44 8.69
N VAL A 181 8.15 -9.51 8.92
CA VAL A 181 8.56 -10.47 7.90
C VAL A 181 7.37 -11.36 7.56
N ASP A 182 7.10 -11.51 6.28
CA ASP A 182 6.09 -12.42 5.78
C ASP A 182 6.70 -13.83 5.53
N ARG A 183 6.07 -14.62 4.69
CA ARG A 183 6.49 -15.98 4.37
C ARG A 183 7.90 -16.03 3.79
N ILE A 184 8.68 -17.04 4.20
CA ILE A 184 10.06 -17.32 3.74
C ILE A 184 10.09 -18.61 2.93
N PRO A 185 9.91 -18.53 1.59
CA PRO A 185 9.86 -19.73 0.75
C PRO A 185 11.21 -20.45 0.59
N PHE A 186 12.33 -19.72 0.71
CA PHE A 186 13.68 -20.26 0.54
C PHE A 186 14.31 -20.62 1.89
N LYS A 187 14.89 -21.80 1.96
CA LYS A 187 15.56 -22.33 3.15
C LYS A 187 17.06 -22.39 2.94
N VAL A 188 17.82 -22.60 4.01
CA VAL A 188 19.27 -22.77 3.96
C VAL A 188 19.63 -23.83 2.93
N GLY A 189 20.61 -23.54 2.07
CA GLY A 189 21.03 -24.37 0.94
C GLY A 189 20.30 -24.13 -0.38
N SER A 190 19.23 -23.30 -0.40
CA SER A 190 18.56 -22.91 -1.64
C SER A 190 19.42 -21.97 -2.48
N LEU A 191 19.47 -22.19 -3.78
CA LEU A 191 20.02 -21.21 -4.73
C LEU A 191 19.01 -20.10 -4.97
N VAL A 192 19.43 -18.85 -4.86
CA VAL A 192 18.61 -17.67 -5.11
C VAL A 192 19.27 -16.72 -6.12
N THR A 193 18.44 -16.08 -6.92
CA THR A 193 18.84 -15.14 -7.97
C THR A 193 18.15 -13.80 -7.77
N PRO A 194 18.55 -12.73 -8.46
CA PRO A 194 17.89 -11.40 -8.32
C PRO A 194 16.38 -11.37 -8.59
N SER A 195 15.84 -12.41 -9.22
CA SER A 195 14.40 -12.57 -9.45
C SER A 195 13.67 -13.32 -8.31
N SER A 196 14.40 -13.96 -7.39
CA SER A 196 13.85 -14.76 -6.30
C SER A 196 13.25 -13.85 -5.22
N LEU A 197 12.00 -14.09 -4.85
CA LEU A 197 11.35 -13.41 -3.72
C LEU A 197 11.71 -14.13 -2.42
N LEU A 198 12.58 -13.55 -1.60
CA LEU A 198 13.01 -14.13 -0.32
C LEU A 198 11.94 -14.03 0.76
N THR A 199 11.34 -12.88 0.86
CA THR A 199 10.22 -12.56 1.73
C THR A 199 9.61 -11.23 1.33
N SER A 200 8.50 -10.83 1.94
CA SER A 200 8.03 -9.45 1.94
C SER A 200 8.13 -8.85 3.35
N LEU A 201 8.32 -7.56 3.40
CA LEU A 201 8.37 -6.80 4.65
C LEU A 201 7.25 -5.77 4.63
N THR A 202 6.45 -5.77 5.71
CA THR A 202 5.24 -4.94 5.82
C THR A 202 5.30 -4.11 7.09
N ASP A 203 5.20 -2.79 6.95
CA ASP A 203 4.96 -1.89 8.08
C ASP A 203 3.46 -1.70 8.27
N VAL A 204 2.96 -2.22 9.40
CA VAL A 204 1.54 -2.17 9.77
C VAL A 204 1.26 -1.17 10.90
N SER A 205 2.17 -0.25 11.20
CA SER A 205 1.99 0.77 12.24
C SER A 205 0.82 1.70 11.95
N ASP A 206 0.72 2.10 10.69
CA ASP A 206 -0.41 2.82 10.11
C ASP A 206 -0.90 2.10 8.85
N MET A 207 -2.15 2.34 8.48
CA MET A 207 -2.74 1.74 7.29
C MET A 207 -3.35 2.82 6.41
N PHE A 208 -3.22 2.65 5.12
CA PHE A 208 -3.93 3.43 4.12
C PHE A 208 -5.20 2.70 3.68
N ALA A 209 -6.32 3.40 3.71
CA ALA A 209 -7.55 2.94 3.09
C ALA A 209 -7.77 3.74 1.80
N TYR A 210 -7.79 3.05 0.68
CA TYR A 210 -8.09 3.61 -0.64
C TYR A 210 -9.55 3.37 -0.95
N PHE A 211 -10.33 4.43 -1.14
CA PHE A 211 -11.73 4.33 -1.53
C PHE A 211 -12.01 5.28 -2.68
N LYS A 212 -12.98 4.93 -3.52
CA LYS A 212 -13.28 5.68 -4.74
C LYS A 212 -14.60 6.42 -4.57
N ILE A 213 -14.62 7.69 -4.98
CA ILE A 213 -15.81 8.50 -5.06
C ILE A 213 -16.06 8.92 -6.52
N ASN A 214 -17.30 9.26 -6.85
CA ASN A 214 -17.66 9.71 -8.19
C ASN A 214 -17.28 11.17 -8.43
N GLU A 215 -17.29 11.61 -9.69
CA GLU A 215 -16.92 12.98 -10.08
C GLU A 215 -17.79 14.05 -9.41
N LYS A 216 -19.10 13.80 -9.22
CA LYS A 216 -20.00 14.75 -8.57
C LYS A 216 -19.56 15.02 -7.13
N GLU A 217 -19.34 13.99 -6.36
CA GLU A 217 -18.89 14.07 -4.96
C GLU A 217 -17.49 14.74 -4.86
N TYR A 218 -16.59 14.41 -5.79
CA TYR A 218 -15.29 15.08 -5.87
C TYR A 218 -15.41 16.58 -6.11
N LEU A 219 -16.31 16.99 -7.02
CA LEU A 219 -16.51 18.42 -7.28
C LEU A 219 -17.12 19.14 -6.06
N GLU A 220 -18.01 18.50 -5.32
CA GLU A 220 -18.55 19.02 -4.06
C GLU A 220 -17.44 19.17 -3.01
N TYR A 221 -16.66 18.12 -2.80
CA TYR A 221 -15.46 18.14 -1.93
C TYR A 221 -14.52 19.28 -2.29
N LYS A 222 -14.19 19.41 -3.57
CA LYS A 222 -13.20 20.41 -4.02
C LYS A 222 -13.71 21.84 -3.88
N ARG A 223 -14.99 22.09 -4.18
CA ARG A 223 -15.62 23.42 -4.00
C ARG A 223 -15.64 23.82 -2.53
N THR A 224 -15.99 22.91 -1.64
CA THR A 224 -16.02 23.16 -0.20
C THR A 224 -14.61 23.44 0.34
N GLN A 225 -13.61 22.66 -0.11
CA GLN A 225 -12.20 22.91 0.23
C GLN A 225 -11.71 24.29 -0.22
N LEU A 226 -12.05 24.70 -1.45
CA LEU A 226 -11.67 26.02 -1.98
C LEU A 226 -12.37 27.19 -1.26
N SER A 227 -13.55 26.94 -0.69
CA SER A 227 -14.29 27.92 0.10
C SER A 227 -13.76 28.08 1.52
N GLY A 228 -12.74 27.32 1.92
CA GLY A 228 -12.14 27.34 3.26
C GLY A 228 -13.07 26.80 4.36
N ILE A 229 -14.13 26.08 3.98
CA ILE A 229 -15.05 25.44 4.92
C ILE A 229 -14.42 24.10 5.37
N ASP A 230 -14.38 23.91 6.69
CA ASP A 230 -13.94 22.63 7.26
C ASP A 230 -14.88 21.49 6.82
N GLN A 231 -14.29 20.35 6.50
CA GLN A 231 -15.00 19.15 6.07
C GLN A 231 -14.78 18.03 7.08
N PRO A 232 -15.49 18.06 8.19
CA PRO A 232 -15.29 17.10 9.27
C PRO A 232 -15.54 15.65 8.81
N GLU A 233 -16.36 15.42 7.79
CA GLU A 233 -16.61 14.12 7.21
C GLU A 233 -15.35 13.45 6.63
N TYR A 234 -14.45 14.21 6.03
CA TYR A 234 -13.18 13.68 5.47
C TYR A 234 -12.04 13.63 6.50
N ASN A 235 -12.24 14.25 7.67
CA ASN A 235 -11.29 14.24 8.78
C ASN A 235 -11.61 13.20 9.85
N ASN A 236 -12.81 12.57 9.80
CA ASN A 236 -13.31 11.65 10.82
C ASN A 236 -13.93 10.40 10.18
N LEU A 237 -13.22 9.78 9.24
CA LEU A 237 -13.68 8.58 8.58
C LEU A 237 -13.74 7.41 9.55
N GLU A 238 -14.81 6.63 9.47
CA GLU A 238 -14.97 5.39 10.20
C GLU A 238 -14.74 4.21 9.25
N LEU A 239 -13.94 3.25 9.69
CA LEU A 239 -13.70 2.02 8.94
C LEU A 239 -14.58 0.92 9.52
N ILE A 240 -15.45 0.36 8.68
CA ILE A 240 -16.29 -0.78 9.03
C ILE A 240 -15.57 -2.04 8.56
N LEU A 241 -15.29 -2.94 9.48
CA LEU A 241 -14.59 -4.19 9.19
C LEU A 241 -15.55 -5.24 8.58
N SER A 242 -15.00 -6.33 8.08
CA SER A 242 -15.76 -7.40 7.43
C SER A 242 -16.77 -8.10 8.38
N ASP A 243 -16.54 -8.04 9.69
CA ASP A 243 -17.44 -8.55 10.73
C ASP A 243 -18.53 -7.53 11.14
N GLN A 244 -18.66 -6.42 10.40
CA GLN A 244 -19.57 -5.29 10.67
C GLN A 244 -19.23 -4.47 11.93
N SER A 245 -18.12 -4.74 12.59
CA SER A 245 -17.66 -3.90 13.68
C SER A 245 -17.02 -2.60 13.14
N THR A 246 -17.17 -1.52 13.91
CA THR A 246 -16.50 -0.25 13.59
C THR A 246 -15.10 -0.25 14.18
N TYR A 247 -14.11 0.05 13.36
CA TYR A 247 -12.74 0.20 13.80
C TYR A 247 -12.59 1.37 14.77
N ARG A 248 -11.87 1.15 15.87
CA ARG A 248 -11.79 2.10 16.99
C ARG A 248 -11.17 3.45 16.62
N TYR A 249 -10.17 3.44 15.74
CA TYR A 249 -9.42 4.63 15.38
C TYR A 249 -9.99 5.24 14.10
N LYS A 250 -10.29 6.54 14.15
CA LYS A 250 -10.81 7.27 12.99
C LYS A 250 -9.70 7.58 12.01
N GLY A 251 -10.04 7.55 10.74
CA GLY A 251 -9.15 7.92 9.65
C GLY A 251 -9.34 9.34 9.18
N LYS A 252 -8.33 9.83 8.48
CA LYS A 252 -8.32 11.14 7.85
C LYS A 252 -7.85 11.02 6.40
N VAL A 253 -8.53 11.70 5.48
CA VAL A 253 -8.07 11.83 4.09
C VAL A 253 -6.77 12.64 4.07
N GLU A 254 -5.74 12.07 3.48
CA GLU A 254 -4.44 12.74 3.28
C GLU A 254 -4.24 13.18 1.84
N THR A 255 -4.68 12.37 0.90
CA THR A 255 -4.39 12.58 -0.51
C THR A 255 -5.56 12.15 -1.37
N VAL A 256 -5.72 12.84 -2.48
CA VAL A 256 -6.65 12.49 -3.57
C VAL A 256 -5.81 12.25 -4.81
N GLU A 257 -6.11 11.23 -5.58
CA GLU A 257 -5.42 10.96 -6.86
C GLU A 257 -5.56 12.13 -7.83
N GLY A 258 -4.61 12.22 -8.77
CA GLY A 258 -4.59 13.30 -9.75
C GLY A 258 -5.55 13.11 -10.92
N ASP A 259 -5.90 11.86 -11.23
CA ASP A 259 -6.67 11.50 -12.43
C ASP A 259 -7.91 10.69 -12.09
N PHE A 260 -8.96 10.89 -12.88
CA PHE A 260 -10.13 10.03 -12.84
C PHE A 260 -9.87 8.71 -13.56
N GLU A 261 -10.33 7.61 -12.98
CA GLU A 261 -10.27 6.31 -13.61
C GLU A 261 -11.13 6.28 -14.90
N ARG A 262 -10.50 5.90 -15.98
CA ARG A 262 -11.17 5.81 -17.29
C ARG A 262 -12.20 4.68 -17.28
N GLY A 263 -13.44 5.00 -17.55
CA GLY A 263 -14.56 4.05 -17.64
C GLY A 263 -15.53 4.09 -16.46
N THR A 264 -15.09 4.42 -15.26
CA THR A 264 -15.96 4.57 -14.08
C THR A 264 -16.24 6.02 -13.71
N GLY A 265 -15.38 6.96 -14.13
CA GLY A 265 -15.46 8.37 -13.73
C GLY A 265 -15.27 8.57 -12.22
N SER A 266 -14.60 7.62 -11.56
CA SER A 266 -14.29 7.70 -10.14
C SER A 266 -12.85 8.15 -9.89
N ILE A 267 -12.60 8.72 -8.71
CA ILE A 267 -11.28 9.16 -8.26
C ILE A 267 -11.00 8.55 -6.90
N ALA A 268 -9.77 8.08 -6.69
CA ALA A 268 -9.42 7.46 -5.43
C ALA A 268 -8.96 8.49 -4.39
N PHE A 269 -9.47 8.32 -3.19
CA PHE A 269 -9.08 9.00 -1.98
C PHE A 269 -8.26 8.05 -1.12
N ARG A 270 -7.19 8.55 -0.53
CA ARG A 270 -6.38 7.82 0.44
C ARG A 270 -6.57 8.41 1.81
N ALA A 271 -7.10 7.60 2.71
CA ALA A 271 -7.19 7.93 4.13
C ALA A 271 -6.17 7.15 4.95
N ARG A 272 -5.61 7.77 5.98
CA ARG A 272 -4.71 7.13 6.93
C ARG A 272 -5.48 6.76 8.19
N PHE A 273 -5.23 5.55 8.67
CA PHE A 273 -5.73 5.01 9.94
C PHE A 273 -4.55 4.55 10.79
N ALA A 274 -4.49 5.01 12.03
CA ALA A 274 -3.53 4.49 13.00
C ALA A 274 -3.86 3.04 13.35
N ASN A 275 -2.86 2.16 13.47
CA ASN A 275 -3.06 0.73 13.75
C ASN A 275 -2.21 0.24 14.94
N PRO A 276 -2.32 0.84 16.13
CA PRO A 276 -1.49 0.48 17.29
C PRO A 276 -1.74 -0.94 17.78
N GLU A 277 -2.96 -1.45 17.62
CA GLU A 277 -3.33 -2.82 17.99
C GLU A 277 -2.97 -3.84 16.91
N ARG A 278 -2.49 -3.39 15.75
CA ARG A 278 -2.07 -4.23 14.61
C ARG A 278 -3.18 -5.17 14.12
N LEU A 279 -4.44 -4.74 14.30
CA LEU A 279 -5.62 -5.49 13.87
C LEU A 279 -5.75 -5.51 12.34
N LEU A 280 -5.47 -4.37 11.71
CA LEU A 280 -5.52 -4.24 10.26
C LEU A 280 -4.26 -4.88 9.64
N ARG A 281 -4.44 -5.51 8.48
CA ARG A 281 -3.38 -6.15 7.70
C ARG A 281 -3.42 -5.64 6.26
N HIS A 282 -2.32 -5.84 5.56
CA HIS A 282 -2.20 -5.47 4.15
C HIS A 282 -3.00 -6.47 3.27
N GLY A 283 -3.85 -5.96 2.35
CA GLY A 283 -4.59 -6.75 1.36
C GLY A 283 -6.05 -7.06 1.69
#